data_06c5451eb0617681afe581bf78f93adc
#
_entry.id   06c5451eb0617681afe581bf78f93adc
#
_cell.length_a   1.000
_cell.length_b   1.000
_cell.length_c   1.000
_cell.angle_alpha   90.00
_cell.angle_beta   90.00
_cell.angle_gamma   90.00
#
_symmetry.space_group_name_H-M   'P 1'
#
loop_
_entity.id
_entity.type
_entity.pdbx_description
1 polymer ?
#
loop_
_entity_poly.entity_id
_entity_poly.type
_entity_poly.pdbx_seq_one_letter_code
_entity_poly.pdbx_strand_id
1 'polypeptide(L)'
;LVTDGLPATALGFNPPDRAVMRVPPRKRDEPLVSRWLFVRYMLIGTFVGFATVFGYAWWFMYYSGGPQISFYQLTHFHHCATQFPEVGCAMFHDESSRRASTMSLSILVTIEMFNALNSLSESDSLLTHPPFKNLWLVGAIALSMVLHMMILYVPYFNDLFSITPLNQTEWLAVLAISFPVVVLDEACKFFTRRAIHGVPRAAAPSKSS
;
A
#
# COMPACT_ATOMS: atom_id res chain seq x y z
N LEU A 1 -3.33 11.70 6.45
CA LEU A 1 -2.47 12.36 7.45
C LEU A 1 -2.14 11.40 8.60
N VAL A 2 -3.14 10.75 9.22
CA VAL A 2 -2.93 9.83 10.36
C VAL A 2 -2.18 8.56 9.92
N THR A 3 -2.51 8.02 8.75
CA THR A 3 -1.92 6.79 8.22
C THR A 3 -0.48 6.99 7.73
N ASP A 4 -0.13 8.17 7.24
CA ASP A 4 1.21 8.44 6.70
C ASP A 4 2.14 9.12 7.72
N GLY A 5 1.62 10.08 8.48
CA GLY A 5 2.44 10.91 9.37
C GLY A 5 3.10 10.13 10.50
N LEU A 6 2.38 9.19 11.11
CA LEU A 6 2.91 8.39 12.21
C LEU A 6 4.00 7.40 11.74
N PRO A 7 3.78 6.57 10.72
CA PRO A 7 4.82 5.68 10.20
C PRO A 7 6.02 6.43 9.61
N ALA A 8 5.80 7.55 8.90
CA ALA A 8 6.90 8.35 8.35
C ALA A 8 7.80 8.93 9.44
N THR A 9 7.21 9.45 10.53
CA THR A 9 7.97 9.93 11.68
C THR A 9 8.74 8.79 12.36
N ALA A 10 8.10 7.62 12.51
CA ALA A 10 8.71 6.45 13.14
C ALA A 10 9.87 5.87 12.32
N LEU A 11 9.85 6.00 10.98
CA LEU A 11 10.98 5.64 10.12
C LEU A 11 12.21 6.53 10.36
N GLY A 12 12.02 7.77 10.81
CA GLY A 12 13.11 8.65 11.21
C GLY A 12 13.97 8.13 12.38
N PHE A 13 13.43 7.21 13.18
CA PHE A 13 14.14 6.52 14.27
C PHE A 13 14.74 5.18 13.87
N ASN A 14 14.75 4.87 12.56
CA ASN A 14 15.29 3.62 12.07
C ASN A 14 16.80 3.54 12.33
N PRO A 15 17.31 2.41 12.88
CA PRO A 15 18.75 2.23 13.06
C PRO A 15 19.46 2.25 11.70
N PRO A 16 20.71 2.78 11.64
CA PRO A 16 21.44 2.87 10.39
C PRO A 16 21.71 1.49 9.78
N ASP A 17 21.65 1.40 8.47
CA ASP A 17 22.00 0.18 7.74
C ASP A 17 23.45 -0.25 7.99
N ARG A 18 23.67 -1.57 8.12
CA ARG A 18 25.01 -2.13 8.44
C ARG A 18 26.09 -1.75 7.43
N ALA A 19 25.70 -1.43 6.22
CA ALA A 19 26.62 -1.10 5.12
C ALA A 19 26.86 0.41 4.93
N VAL A 20 26.20 1.29 5.71
CA VAL A 20 26.24 2.74 5.50
C VAL A 20 27.65 3.31 5.51
N MET A 21 28.53 2.82 6.41
CA MET A 21 29.91 3.25 6.51
C MET A 21 30.85 2.67 5.42
N ARG A 22 30.35 1.74 4.60
CA ARG A 22 31.10 1.14 3.48
C ARG A 22 30.80 1.81 2.14
N VAL A 23 29.79 2.69 2.13
CA VAL A 23 29.39 3.44 0.93
C VAL A 23 30.13 4.76 0.93
N PRO A 24 30.82 5.16 -0.18
CA PRO A 24 31.49 6.44 -0.28
C PRO A 24 30.49 7.59 -0.18
N PRO A 25 30.92 8.79 0.26
CA PRO A 25 30.07 9.97 0.32
C PRO A 25 29.42 10.26 -1.03
N ARG A 26 28.16 10.70 -0.99
CA ARG A 26 27.39 11.03 -2.18
C ARG A 26 28.01 12.20 -2.94
N LYS A 27 28.06 12.12 -4.27
CA LYS A 27 28.52 13.21 -5.13
C LYS A 27 27.49 14.36 -5.13
N ARG A 28 27.99 15.61 -5.28
CA ARG A 28 27.12 16.82 -5.32
C ARG A 28 26.12 16.81 -6.46
N ASP A 29 26.47 16.22 -7.58
CA ASP A 29 25.66 16.18 -8.81
C ASP A 29 24.76 14.95 -8.88
N GLU A 30 24.74 14.11 -7.84
CA GLU A 30 23.92 12.90 -7.82
C GLU A 30 22.48 13.25 -7.45
N PRO A 31 21.47 12.87 -8.29
CA PRO A 31 20.07 13.17 -8.01
C PRO A 31 19.60 12.46 -6.74
N LEU A 32 18.72 13.13 -5.97
CA LEU A 32 18.15 12.59 -4.72
C LEU A 32 17.34 11.31 -4.98
N VAL A 33 16.64 11.26 -6.11
CA VAL A 33 15.88 10.09 -6.55
C VAL A 33 16.61 9.49 -7.74
N SER A 34 17.17 8.29 -7.58
CA SER A 34 17.77 7.55 -8.69
C SER A 34 16.71 7.11 -9.69
N ARG A 35 17.08 6.87 -10.96
CA ARG A 35 16.16 6.36 -11.99
C ARG A 35 15.49 5.06 -11.54
N TRP A 36 16.22 4.19 -10.88
CA TRP A 36 15.68 2.93 -10.35
C TRP A 36 14.64 3.17 -9.24
N LEU A 37 14.94 4.06 -8.30
CA LEU A 37 14.03 4.41 -7.23
C LEU A 37 12.74 5.03 -7.78
N PHE A 38 12.85 5.86 -8.81
CA PHE A 38 11.69 6.42 -9.51
C PHE A 38 10.80 5.32 -10.14
N VAL A 39 11.42 4.36 -10.85
CA VAL A 39 10.68 3.23 -11.45
C VAL A 39 9.99 2.39 -10.37
N ARG A 40 10.67 2.12 -9.24
CA ARG A 40 10.08 1.40 -8.10
C ARG A 40 8.85 2.13 -7.54
N TYR A 41 8.93 3.46 -7.34
CA TYR A 41 7.81 4.25 -6.86
C TYR A 41 6.64 4.26 -7.83
N MET A 42 6.90 4.40 -9.13
CA MET A 42 5.86 4.33 -10.15
C MET A 42 5.18 2.97 -10.18
N LEU A 43 5.93 1.89 -10.05
CA LEU A 43 5.40 0.53 -10.08
C LEU A 43 4.53 0.24 -8.85
N ILE A 44 5.00 0.60 -7.65
CA ILE A 44 4.24 0.45 -6.41
C ILE A 44 3.00 1.35 -6.43
N GLY A 45 3.14 2.62 -6.81
CA GLY A 45 2.01 3.55 -6.89
C GLY A 45 0.93 3.10 -7.89
N THR A 46 1.34 2.57 -9.03
CA THR A 46 0.41 1.98 -10.01
C THR A 46 -0.32 0.79 -9.42
N PHE A 47 0.40 -0.10 -8.71
CA PHE A 47 -0.23 -1.23 -8.02
C PHE A 47 -1.26 -0.76 -6.98
N VAL A 48 -0.93 0.24 -6.16
CA VAL A 48 -1.84 0.81 -5.15
C VAL A 48 -3.12 1.32 -5.81
N GLY A 49 -2.99 2.10 -6.89
CA GLY A 49 -4.12 2.62 -7.65
C GLY A 49 -5.00 1.51 -8.24
N PHE A 50 -4.40 0.48 -8.84
CA PHE A 50 -5.15 -0.66 -9.34
C PHE A 50 -5.81 -1.48 -8.23
N ALA A 51 -5.12 -1.73 -7.14
CA ALA A 51 -5.66 -2.51 -6.03
C ALA A 51 -6.88 -1.84 -5.37
N THR A 52 -6.84 -0.53 -5.20
CA THR A 52 -7.96 0.24 -4.62
C THR A 52 -9.18 0.24 -5.54
N VAL A 53 -8.99 0.50 -6.83
CA VAL A 53 -10.08 0.45 -7.83
C VAL A 53 -10.61 -0.98 -7.98
N PHE A 54 -9.71 -1.97 -8.02
CA PHE A 54 -10.10 -3.38 -8.10
C PHE A 54 -10.90 -3.80 -6.87
N GLY A 55 -10.54 -3.36 -5.67
CA GLY A 55 -11.28 -3.65 -4.45
C GLY A 55 -12.71 -3.14 -4.49
N TYR A 56 -12.92 -1.93 -5.00
CA TYR A 56 -14.25 -1.38 -5.25
C TYR A 56 -15.05 -2.23 -6.23
N ALA A 57 -14.45 -2.54 -7.40
CA ALA A 57 -15.08 -3.35 -8.44
C ALA A 57 -15.34 -4.79 -7.96
N TRP A 58 -14.42 -5.37 -7.20
CA TRP A 58 -14.55 -6.72 -6.67
C TRP A 58 -15.78 -6.85 -5.79
N TRP A 59 -16.06 -5.88 -4.93
CA TRP A 59 -17.23 -5.89 -4.08
C TRP A 59 -18.54 -5.93 -4.89
N PHE A 60 -18.63 -5.14 -5.96
CA PHE A 60 -19.81 -5.12 -6.84
C PHE A 60 -19.96 -6.36 -7.71
N MET A 61 -18.86 -6.96 -8.15
CA MET A 61 -18.88 -8.02 -9.15
C MET A 61 -18.83 -9.44 -8.57
N TYR A 62 -18.04 -9.64 -7.51
CA TYR A 62 -17.70 -10.98 -7.02
C TYR A 62 -18.15 -11.26 -5.61
N TYR A 63 -18.43 -10.25 -4.80
CA TYR A 63 -18.85 -10.47 -3.43
C TYR A 63 -20.28 -11.02 -3.38
N SER A 64 -20.51 -12.13 -2.66
CA SER A 64 -21.81 -12.79 -2.55
C SER A 64 -22.88 -11.96 -1.84
N GLY A 65 -22.48 -11.02 -0.99
CA GLY A 65 -23.36 -10.05 -0.33
C GLY A 65 -23.58 -8.77 -1.13
N GLY A 66 -22.94 -8.64 -2.29
CA GLY A 66 -23.08 -7.52 -3.22
C GLY A 66 -24.06 -7.81 -4.35
N PRO A 67 -24.30 -6.84 -5.22
CA PRO A 67 -25.29 -6.94 -6.30
C PRO A 67 -24.87 -7.87 -7.46
N GLN A 68 -23.61 -8.32 -7.49
CA GLN A 68 -23.05 -9.21 -8.50
C GLN A 68 -23.28 -8.75 -9.96
N ILE A 69 -23.05 -7.47 -10.20
CA ILE A 69 -23.21 -6.85 -11.52
C ILE A 69 -22.01 -7.11 -12.43
N SER A 70 -22.23 -7.02 -13.75
CA SER A 70 -21.16 -7.14 -14.73
C SER A 70 -20.28 -5.88 -14.78
N PHE A 71 -19.04 -6.02 -15.26
CA PHE A 71 -18.14 -4.89 -15.46
C PHE A 71 -18.73 -3.81 -16.39
N TYR A 72 -19.50 -4.22 -17.39
CA TYR A 72 -20.18 -3.29 -18.30
C TYR A 72 -21.23 -2.46 -17.56
N GLN A 73 -22.03 -3.07 -16.70
CA GLN A 73 -23.03 -2.37 -15.88
C GLN A 73 -22.38 -1.41 -14.89
N LEU A 74 -21.26 -1.83 -14.27
CA LEU A 74 -20.52 -0.99 -13.33
C LEU A 74 -19.95 0.25 -14.01
N THR A 75 -19.38 0.12 -15.22
CA THR A 75 -18.78 1.25 -15.95
C THR A 75 -19.82 2.16 -16.60
N HIS A 76 -21.02 1.67 -16.90
CA HIS A 76 -22.12 2.42 -17.52
C HIS A 76 -23.26 2.75 -16.53
N PHE A 77 -22.93 2.86 -15.24
CA PHE A 77 -23.92 3.10 -14.18
C PHE A 77 -24.76 4.38 -14.39
N HIS A 78 -24.24 5.37 -15.11
CA HIS A 78 -24.99 6.60 -15.46
C HIS A 78 -26.24 6.31 -16.32
N HIS A 79 -26.28 5.19 -17.01
CA HIS A 79 -27.40 4.74 -17.84
C HIS A 79 -28.26 3.67 -17.17
N CYS A 80 -28.11 3.46 -15.84
CA CYS A 80 -28.82 2.42 -15.09
C CYS A 80 -30.33 2.51 -15.25
N ALA A 81 -30.91 3.72 -15.27
CA ALA A 81 -32.36 3.90 -15.42
C ALA A 81 -32.92 3.47 -16.78
N THR A 82 -32.10 3.55 -17.84
CA THR A 82 -32.54 3.28 -19.22
C THR A 82 -32.11 1.94 -19.75
N GLN A 83 -30.90 1.51 -19.41
CA GLN A 83 -30.32 0.28 -19.95
C GLN A 83 -30.42 -0.92 -18.99
N PHE A 84 -30.48 -0.68 -17.68
CA PHE A 84 -30.46 -1.73 -16.66
C PHE A 84 -31.54 -1.52 -15.58
N PRO A 85 -32.84 -1.40 -15.93
CA PRO A 85 -33.90 -1.14 -14.97
C PRO A 85 -34.04 -2.27 -13.93
N GLU A 86 -33.63 -3.50 -14.26
CA GLU A 86 -33.68 -4.66 -13.37
C GLU A 86 -32.68 -4.56 -12.21
N VAL A 87 -31.56 -3.89 -12.42
CA VAL A 87 -30.49 -3.73 -11.43
C VAL A 87 -30.77 -2.56 -10.50
N GLY A 88 -31.47 -1.54 -10.99
CA GLY A 88 -31.81 -0.33 -10.24
C GLY A 88 -30.63 0.61 -10.00
N CYS A 89 -30.88 1.91 -9.95
CA CYS A 89 -29.85 2.91 -9.72
C CYS A 89 -29.54 3.14 -8.23
N ALA A 90 -30.44 2.73 -7.34
CA ALA A 90 -30.34 2.98 -5.91
C ALA A 90 -29.04 2.42 -5.30
N MET A 91 -28.60 1.24 -5.75
CA MET A 91 -27.39 0.58 -5.24
C MET A 91 -26.11 1.40 -5.40
N PHE A 92 -26.04 2.33 -6.36
CA PHE A 92 -24.88 3.19 -6.57
C PHE A 92 -24.89 4.44 -5.67
N HIS A 93 -25.99 4.73 -4.99
CA HIS A 93 -26.16 5.88 -4.11
C HIS A 93 -26.33 5.52 -2.63
N ASP A 94 -26.66 4.26 -2.33
CA ASP A 94 -27.01 3.77 -1.00
C ASP A 94 -25.83 3.11 -0.25
N GLU A 95 -26.16 2.31 0.75
CA GLU A 95 -25.26 1.57 1.61
C GLU A 95 -24.24 0.71 0.83
N SER A 96 -24.64 0.16 -0.32
CA SER A 96 -23.79 -0.64 -1.18
C SER A 96 -22.56 0.14 -1.68
N SER A 97 -22.73 1.37 -2.11
CA SER A 97 -21.63 2.25 -2.52
C SER A 97 -20.72 2.60 -1.34
N ARG A 98 -21.28 2.83 -0.17
CA ARG A 98 -20.51 3.08 1.07
C ARG A 98 -19.66 1.87 1.44
N ARG A 99 -20.19 0.65 1.36
CA ARG A 99 -19.43 -0.59 1.63
C ARG A 99 -18.28 -0.79 0.67
N ALA A 100 -18.53 -0.66 -0.62
CA ALA A 100 -17.49 -0.76 -1.64
C ALA A 100 -16.39 0.29 -1.45
N SER A 101 -16.77 1.54 -1.14
CA SER A 101 -15.83 2.62 -0.84
C SER A 101 -15.03 2.35 0.43
N THR A 102 -15.66 1.84 1.48
CA THR A 102 -15.00 1.46 2.73
C THR A 102 -13.99 0.33 2.52
N MET A 103 -14.34 -0.65 1.68
CA MET A 103 -13.43 -1.72 1.30
C MET A 103 -12.20 -1.17 0.55
N SER A 104 -12.41 -0.30 -0.43
CA SER A 104 -11.34 0.38 -1.16
C SER A 104 -10.43 1.19 -0.23
N LEU A 105 -11.01 1.95 0.70
CA LEU A 105 -10.28 2.69 1.73
C LEU A 105 -9.45 1.75 2.63
N SER A 106 -10.02 0.63 3.06
CA SER A 106 -9.33 -0.33 3.92
C SER A 106 -8.18 -1.04 3.19
N ILE A 107 -8.33 -1.31 1.89
CA ILE A 107 -7.24 -1.79 1.03
C ILE A 107 -6.12 -0.76 0.97
N LEU A 108 -6.44 0.50 0.72
CA LEU A 108 -5.46 1.58 0.68
C LEU A 108 -4.67 1.66 1.98
N VAL A 109 -5.37 1.76 3.13
CA VAL A 109 -4.72 1.84 4.45
C VAL A 109 -3.84 0.61 4.72
N THR A 110 -4.30 -0.59 4.39
CA THR A 110 -3.54 -1.82 4.60
C THR A 110 -2.28 -1.87 3.74
N ILE A 111 -2.37 -1.46 2.46
CA ILE A 111 -1.21 -1.34 1.57
C ILE A 111 -0.21 -0.32 2.11
N GLU A 112 -0.67 0.82 2.60
CA GLU A 112 0.18 1.85 3.22
C GLU A 112 0.96 1.30 4.43
N MET A 113 0.30 0.50 5.28
CA MET A 113 0.98 -0.15 6.40
C MET A 113 2.03 -1.17 5.93
N PHE A 114 1.75 -1.94 4.89
CA PHE A 114 2.73 -2.84 4.28
C PHE A 114 3.89 -2.06 3.63
N ASN A 115 3.61 -0.94 2.97
CA ASN A 115 4.65 -0.08 2.41
C ASN A 115 5.54 0.54 3.49
N ALA A 116 4.97 0.92 4.63
CA ALA A 116 5.76 1.38 5.77
C ALA A 116 6.73 0.31 6.28
N LEU A 117 6.28 -0.96 6.35
CA LEU A 117 7.16 -2.09 6.67
C LEU A 117 8.23 -2.31 5.60
N ASN A 118 7.86 -2.24 4.32
CA ASN A 118 8.77 -2.38 3.20
C ASN A 118 9.86 -1.29 3.19
N SER A 119 9.56 -0.11 3.72
CA SER A 119 10.47 1.05 3.77
C SER A 119 11.52 0.97 4.89
N LEU A 120 11.49 -0.07 5.74
CA LEU A 120 12.51 -0.28 6.79
C LEU A 120 13.93 -0.41 6.25
N SER A 121 14.08 -1.01 5.07
CA SER A 121 15.37 -1.08 4.37
C SER A 121 15.17 -0.92 2.86
N GLU A 122 16.06 -0.18 2.23
CA GLU A 122 16.02 0.04 0.78
C GLU A 122 16.51 -1.17 -0.02
N SER A 123 17.44 -1.94 0.55
CA SER A 123 18.11 -3.06 -0.12
C SER A 123 17.90 -4.41 0.57
N ASP A 124 17.69 -4.41 1.88
CA ASP A 124 17.56 -5.66 2.63
C ASP A 124 16.12 -6.17 2.64
N SER A 125 15.97 -7.50 2.58
CA SER A 125 14.68 -8.16 2.67
C SER A 125 14.09 -8.01 4.09
N LEU A 126 12.76 -7.93 4.17
CA LEU A 126 12.04 -7.99 5.45
C LEU A 126 12.39 -9.22 6.29
N LEU A 127 12.81 -10.33 5.64
CA LEU A 127 13.24 -11.55 6.32
C LEU A 127 14.61 -11.40 7.01
N THR A 128 15.49 -10.57 6.45
CA THR A 128 16.83 -10.32 7.01
C THR A 128 16.86 -9.14 7.97
N HIS A 129 15.93 -8.20 7.78
CA HIS A 129 15.76 -7.02 8.62
C HIS A 129 14.35 -7.01 9.21
N PRO A 130 14.08 -7.79 10.29
CA PRO A 130 12.75 -7.92 10.83
C PRO A 130 12.24 -6.60 11.41
N PRO A 131 10.93 -6.30 11.28
CA PRO A 131 10.34 -5.02 11.70
C PRO A 131 10.46 -4.75 13.20
N PHE A 132 10.65 -5.78 14.01
CA PHE A 132 10.82 -5.66 15.46
C PHE A 132 12.08 -4.89 15.91
N LYS A 133 13.00 -4.57 15.00
CA LYS A 133 14.15 -3.72 15.30
C LYS A 133 13.78 -2.24 15.45
N ASN A 134 12.71 -1.80 14.81
CA ASN A 134 12.15 -0.47 14.97
C ASN A 134 10.77 -0.57 15.66
N LEU A 135 10.79 -0.60 16.99
CA LEU A 135 9.56 -0.66 17.78
C LEU A 135 8.67 0.58 17.61
N TRP A 136 9.26 1.73 17.29
CA TRP A 136 8.50 2.94 16.98
C TRP A 136 7.64 2.78 15.73
N LEU A 137 8.17 2.14 14.70
CA LEU A 137 7.41 1.85 13.48
C LEU A 137 6.30 0.83 13.74
N VAL A 138 6.59 -0.24 14.48
CA VAL A 138 5.57 -1.23 14.85
C VAL A 138 4.46 -0.58 15.67
N GLY A 139 4.82 0.27 16.63
CA GLY A 139 3.86 1.03 17.43
C GLY A 139 3.01 2.00 16.59
N ALA A 140 3.63 2.69 15.64
CA ALA A 140 2.94 3.61 14.74
C ALA A 140 1.95 2.88 13.83
N ILE A 141 2.34 1.74 13.26
CA ILE A 141 1.46 0.89 12.44
C ILE A 141 0.29 0.36 13.28
N ALA A 142 0.58 -0.16 14.47
CA ALA A 142 -0.46 -0.65 15.37
C ALA A 142 -1.45 0.45 15.74
N LEU A 143 -0.96 1.64 16.09
CA LEU A 143 -1.81 2.79 16.40
C LEU A 143 -2.66 3.21 15.19
N SER A 144 -2.07 3.30 13.99
CA SER A 144 -2.80 3.62 12.76
C SER A 144 -3.91 2.60 12.48
N MET A 145 -3.64 1.30 12.66
CA MET A 145 -4.65 0.25 12.48
C MET A 145 -5.74 0.32 13.55
N VAL A 146 -5.40 0.60 14.81
CA VAL A 146 -6.41 0.79 15.88
C VAL A 146 -7.30 1.98 15.56
N LEU A 147 -6.75 3.09 15.12
CA LEU A 147 -7.53 4.27 14.71
C LEU A 147 -8.42 3.94 13.50
N HIS A 148 -7.92 3.20 12.53
CA HIS A 148 -8.73 2.75 11.39
C HIS A 148 -9.88 1.85 11.84
N MET A 149 -9.63 0.87 12.71
CA MET A 149 -10.69 0.03 13.29
C MET A 149 -11.70 0.86 14.09
N MET A 150 -11.24 1.83 14.86
CA MET A 150 -12.13 2.73 15.61
C MET A 150 -13.06 3.50 14.67
N ILE A 151 -12.54 4.03 13.56
CA ILE A 151 -13.34 4.73 12.56
C ILE A 151 -14.37 3.80 11.91
N LEU A 152 -14.01 2.53 11.65
CA LEU A 152 -14.91 1.57 11.01
C LEU A 152 -16.02 1.03 11.92
N TYR A 153 -15.76 0.88 13.21
CA TYR A 153 -16.67 0.14 14.10
C TYR A 153 -17.37 1.00 15.14
N VAL A 154 -16.96 2.26 15.34
CA VAL A 154 -17.68 3.18 16.23
C VAL A 154 -18.76 3.93 15.45
N PRO A 155 -20.07 3.80 15.81
CA PRO A 155 -21.19 4.35 15.03
C PRO A 155 -21.09 5.85 14.75
N TYR A 156 -20.63 6.62 15.71
CA TYR A 156 -20.42 8.07 15.57
C TYR A 156 -19.50 8.42 14.39
N PHE A 157 -18.41 7.67 14.21
CA PHE A 157 -17.48 7.89 13.09
C PHE A 157 -18.01 7.34 11.78
N ASN A 158 -18.80 6.27 11.80
CA ASN A 158 -19.42 5.73 10.60
C ASN A 158 -20.30 6.76 9.91
N ASP A 159 -21.13 7.46 10.69
CA ASP A 159 -21.99 8.51 10.16
C ASP A 159 -21.17 9.74 9.70
N LEU A 160 -20.17 10.13 10.49
CA LEU A 160 -19.32 11.28 10.19
C LEU A 160 -18.53 11.10 8.88
N PHE A 161 -17.99 9.90 8.64
CA PHE A 161 -17.16 9.59 7.46
C PHE A 161 -17.94 8.89 6.34
N SER A 162 -19.23 8.62 6.54
CA SER A 162 -20.09 7.89 5.59
C SER A 162 -19.51 6.54 5.18
N ILE A 163 -19.02 5.78 6.15
CA ILE A 163 -18.43 4.44 5.97
C ILE A 163 -19.27 3.39 6.70
N THR A 164 -19.02 2.12 6.40
CA THR A 164 -19.73 0.99 7.00
C THR A 164 -18.74 -0.05 7.53
N PRO A 165 -19.04 -0.72 8.65
CA PRO A 165 -18.18 -1.77 9.17
C PRO A 165 -18.06 -2.93 8.16
N LEU A 166 -16.83 -3.47 8.02
CA LEU A 166 -16.52 -4.59 7.14
C LEU A 166 -16.73 -5.92 7.87
N ASN A 167 -17.21 -6.91 7.11
CA ASN A 167 -17.36 -8.29 7.57
C ASN A 167 -16.02 -9.05 7.47
N GLN A 168 -15.95 -10.21 8.13
CA GLN A 168 -14.74 -11.04 8.12
C GLN A 168 -14.31 -11.46 6.69
N THR A 169 -15.26 -11.76 5.82
CA THR A 169 -14.97 -12.12 4.41
C THR A 169 -14.38 -10.95 3.63
N GLU A 170 -14.89 -9.74 3.87
CA GLU A 170 -14.39 -8.50 3.27
C GLU A 170 -12.97 -8.21 3.76
N TRP A 171 -12.67 -8.41 5.05
CA TRP A 171 -11.31 -8.29 5.59
C TRP A 171 -10.32 -9.29 4.99
N LEU A 172 -10.75 -10.53 4.78
CA LEU A 172 -9.91 -11.51 4.08
C LEU A 172 -9.60 -11.07 2.65
N ALA A 173 -10.58 -10.51 1.95
CA ALA A 173 -10.36 -9.95 0.61
C ALA A 173 -9.44 -8.71 0.64
N VAL A 174 -9.60 -7.82 1.62
CA VAL A 174 -8.69 -6.68 1.84
C VAL A 174 -7.25 -7.17 2.00
N LEU A 175 -7.02 -8.14 2.86
CA LEU A 175 -5.68 -8.70 3.08
C LEU A 175 -5.14 -9.40 1.82
N ALA A 176 -5.96 -10.18 1.12
CA ALA A 176 -5.56 -10.88 -0.10
C ALA A 176 -5.17 -9.93 -1.24
N ILE A 177 -5.91 -8.82 -1.40
CA ILE A 177 -5.64 -7.81 -2.44
C ILE A 177 -4.43 -6.94 -2.06
N SER A 178 -4.22 -6.69 -0.76
CA SER A 178 -3.13 -5.83 -0.28
C SER A 178 -1.78 -6.55 -0.20
N PHE A 179 -1.77 -7.84 0.13
CA PHE A 179 -0.55 -8.62 0.37
C PHE A 179 0.43 -8.65 -0.82
N PRO A 180 0.01 -8.70 -2.10
CA PRO A 180 0.92 -8.72 -3.23
C PRO A 180 1.89 -7.53 -3.29
N VAL A 181 1.60 -6.40 -2.63
CA VAL A 181 2.53 -5.26 -2.57
C VAL A 181 3.85 -5.64 -1.88
N VAL A 182 3.80 -6.52 -0.87
CA VAL A 182 5.00 -7.00 -0.18
C VAL A 182 5.86 -7.84 -1.11
N VAL A 183 5.22 -8.73 -1.88
CA VAL A 183 5.91 -9.57 -2.87
C VAL A 183 6.52 -8.73 -3.98
N LEU A 184 5.78 -7.72 -4.46
CA LEU A 184 6.23 -6.78 -5.48
C LEU A 184 7.48 -6.02 -5.01
N ASP A 185 7.46 -5.52 -3.78
CA ASP A 185 8.59 -4.77 -3.21
C ASP A 185 9.81 -5.67 -2.98
N GLU A 186 9.62 -6.89 -2.48
CA GLU A 186 10.70 -7.87 -2.34
C GLU A 186 11.32 -8.24 -3.70
N ALA A 187 10.50 -8.37 -4.75
CA ALA A 187 11.02 -8.56 -6.11
C ALA A 187 11.85 -7.36 -6.58
N CYS A 188 11.39 -6.13 -6.35
CA CYS A 188 12.14 -4.92 -6.66
C CYS A 188 13.48 -4.88 -5.89
N LYS A 189 13.49 -5.19 -4.61
CA LYS A 189 14.70 -5.27 -3.78
C LYS A 189 15.67 -6.35 -4.29
N PHE A 190 15.16 -7.49 -4.73
CA PHE A 190 15.98 -8.54 -5.31
C PHE A 190 16.71 -8.08 -6.59
N PHE A 191 16.01 -7.39 -7.49
CA PHE A 191 16.62 -6.82 -8.69
C PHE A 191 17.64 -5.73 -8.35
N THR A 192 17.34 -4.87 -7.37
CA THR A 192 18.26 -3.85 -6.87
C THR A 192 19.56 -4.47 -6.38
N ARG A 193 19.47 -5.51 -5.56
CA ARG A 193 20.65 -6.23 -5.04
C ARG A 193 21.49 -6.82 -6.17
N ARG A 194 20.87 -7.43 -7.16
CA ARG A 194 21.59 -7.97 -8.32
C ARG A 194 22.29 -6.88 -9.15
N ALA A 195 21.61 -5.76 -9.37
CA ALA A 195 22.19 -4.64 -10.11
C ALA A 195 23.38 -4.01 -9.37
N ILE A 196 23.30 -3.86 -8.04
CA ILE A 196 24.39 -3.33 -7.21
C ILE A 196 25.59 -4.30 -7.14
N HIS A 197 25.32 -5.60 -7.00
CA HIS A 197 26.39 -6.61 -6.96
C HIS A 197 26.99 -6.93 -8.34
N GLY A 198 26.31 -6.58 -9.44
CA GLY A 198 26.79 -6.75 -10.81
C GLY A 198 27.71 -5.64 -11.32
N VAL A 199 27.83 -4.53 -10.60
CA VAL A 199 28.79 -3.45 -10.95
C VAL A 199 30.15 -3.81 -10.35
N PRO A 200 31.19 -4.05 -11.17
CA PRO A 200 32.56 -4.27 -10.66
C PRO A 200 32.95 -3.04 -9.85
N ARG A 201 33.33 -3.23 -8.59
CA ARG A 201 33.90 -2.17 -7.76
C ARG A 201 35.07 -1.58 -8.52
N ALA A 202 34.98 -0.30 -8.93
CA ALA A 202 36.13 0.44 -9.38
C ALA A 202 37.19 0.35 -8.28
N ALA A 203 38.35 -0.21 -8.61
CA ALA A 203 39.48 -0.37 -7.71
C ALA A 203 39.78 1.01 -7.09
N ALA A 204 39.88 1.06 -5.78
CA ALA A 204 40.33 2.26 -5.09
C ALA A 204 41.66 2.70 -5.69
N PRO A 205 41.87 3.99 -6.01
CA PRO A 205 43.16 4.44 -6.51
C PRO A 205 44.23 4.09 -5.46
N SER A 206 45.22 3.32 -5.90
CA SER A 206 46.39 3.01 -5.09
C SER A 206 47.04 4.34 -4.69
N LYS A 207 47.17 4.58 -3.38
CA LYS A 207 47.95 5.65 -2.87
C LYS A 207 49.39 5.38 -3.33
N SER A 208 49.84 6.07 -4.38
CA SER A 208 51.28 6.21 -4.65
C SER A 208 51.85 7.10 -3.57
N SER A 209 52.79 6.54 -2.86
CA SER A 209 53.68 7.16 -1.88
C SER A 209 54.37 8.38 -2.40
#